data_cd72760051c83fb379fb221721a4914b
#
_entry.id   cd72760051c83fb379fb221721a4914b
#
_cell.length_a   1.000
_cell.length_b   1.000
_cell.length_c   1.000
_cell.angle_alpha   90.00
_cell.angle_beta   90.00
_cell.angle_gamma   90.00
#
_symmetry.space_group_name_H-M   'P 1'
#
loop_
_entity.id
_entity.type
_entity.pdbx_description
1 polymer ?
#
loop_
_entity_poly.entity_id
_entity_poly.type
_entity_poly.pdbx_seq_one_letter_code
_entity_poly.pdbx_strand_id
1 'polypeptide(L)'
;MAKEIYIAGEWRLGRGAVIQSLFPADQSVNAELSTATLEDVNEAIEKADQAWRQPSWRNSLPHERARILYKVADIIEARVDELAKLQTRDNGKPLTETRGLVMSAAATARYVAAACETLNDELTTQRAPDFMTMSVHEPVGVVAAITPWNSPIASEVQKLAPALAAGNAVVLKPAEATSLIALELAKIFEEAGLPKGLLSVLVGRGSIIGDAIAQHPLVRKISFTGGTTTGRHLAHIAADKLITTSLELGGKSPTIVLPDADVELAAKGVAYGIFSSAGQACIAGSRLFIHSSLYDQFLTRLVEITKGLRVGHPEQAGVHLGPLVNDKHLQSVDRYVQLAKSEGGQVLIGGEVLTTGDYAKGSYYLPTIITGLNNSAQTCQEEIFGPVLVVMKYDNEQDLIAQANESCFGLAAGIWTESYRKAWRIARALEVGTVWINTYKKFSISAPFGGFKDSGIGREKGRLGILSYMQQKSIYMGLNEQPNPWCD
;
A
#
# COMPACT_ATOMS: atom_id res chain seq x y z
N MET A 1 -20.88 -9.04 21.70
CA MET A 1 -20.82 -10.18 20.75
C MET A 1 -19.75 -9.88 19.73
N ALA A 2 -18.91 -10.88 19.45
CA ALA A 2 -17.87 -10.75 18.44
C ALA A 2 -18.50 -10.45 17.04
N LYS A 3 -17.83 -9.59 16.26
CA LYS A 3 -18.23 -9.33 14.88
C LYS A 3 -18.01 -10.55 14.00
N GLU A 4 -18.92 -10.72 13.07
CA GLU A 4 -18.85 -11.74 12.04
C GLU A 4 -17.77 -11.40 10.99
N ILE A 5 -17.26 -12.41 10.33
CA ILE A 5 -16.43 -12.31 9.13
C ILE A 5 -17.28 -12.59 7.88
N TYR A 6 -16.80 -12.20 6.71
CA TYR A 6 -17.50 -12.36 5.45
C TYR A 6 -16.91 -13.49 4.63
N ILE A 7 -17.63 -14.60 4.46
CA ILE A 7 -17.19 -15.75 3.71
C ILE A 7 -18.18 -16.06 2.59
N ALA A 8 -17.73 -15.95 1.35
CA ALA A 8 -18.48 -16.34 0.16
C ALA A 8 -19.90 -15.72 0.03
N GLY A 9 -20.09 -14.51 0.54
CA GLY A 9 -21.38 -13.83 0.51
C GLY A 9 -22.27 -14.11 1.71
N GLU A 10 -21.70 -14.63 2.80
CA GLU A 10 -22.40 -14.91 4.06
C GLU A 10 -21.65 -14.29 5.24
N TRP A 11 -22.40 -13.59 6.10
CA TRP A 11 -21.91 -13.10 7.37
C TRP A 11 -22.06 -14.19 8.44
N ARG A 12 -20.98 -14.55 9.08
CA ARG A 12 -20.99 -15.55 10.16
C ARG A 12 -19.78 -15.40 11.07
N LEU A 13 -19.88 -15.94 12.26
CA LEU A 13 -18.73 -16.04 13.16
C LEU A 13 -17.67 -16.98 12.52
N GLY A 14 -16.43 -16.51 12.52
CA GLY A 14 -15.29 -17.38 12.22
C GLY A 14 -15.14 -18.46 13.29
N ARG A 15 -14.62 -19.60 12.92
CA ARG A 15 -14.46 -20.77 13.82
C ARG A 15 -13.24 -20.63 14.76
N GLY A 16 -12.42 -19.58 14.58
CA GLY A 16 -11.22 -19.35 15.38
C GLY A 16 -11.48 -18.55 16.67
N ALA A 17 -10.39 -18.22 17.36
CA ALA A 17 -10.44 -17.44 18.58
C ALA A 17 -10.97 -16.02 18.35
N VAL A 18 -11.55 -15.43 19.39
CA VAL A 18 -11.93 -14.01 19.39
C VAL A 18 -10.70 -13.16 19.70
N ILE A 19 -10.50 -12.08 18.94
CA ILE A 19 -9.48 -11.07 19.18
C ILE A 19 -10.13 -9.71 19.39
N GLN A 20 -9.41 -8.78 20.02
CA GLN A 20 -9.88 -7.41 20.22
C GLN A 20 -9.22 -6.46 19.23
N SER A 21 -10.02 -5.62 18.57
CA SER A 21 -9.54 -4.40 17.94
C SER A 21 -9.43 -3.32 18.99
N LEU A 22 -8.24 -2.74 19.14
CA LEU A 22 -7.95 -1.72 20.13
C LEU A 22 -7.71 -0.36 19.45
N PHE A 23 -8.18 0.70 20.05
CA PHE A 23 -7.89 2.05 19.61
C PHE A 23 -6.46 2.44 20.03
N PRO A 24 -5.53 2.74 19.13
CA PRO A 24 -4.14 3.05 19.49
C PRO A 24 -3.97 4.28 20.37
N ALA A 25 -4.97 5.17 20.42
CA ALA A 25 -4.90 6.42 21.17
C ALA A 25 -5.01 6.23 22.70
N ASP A 26 -5.77 5.23 23.15
CA ASP A 26 -6.08 5.03 24.56
C ASP A 26 -6.25 3.57 24.97
N GLN A 27 -6.02 2.62 24.07
CA GLN A 27 -6.19 1.17 24.22
C GLN A 27 -7.65 0.75 24.51
N SER A 28 -8.63 1.63 24.31
CA SER A 28 -10.04 1.25 24.42
C SER A 28 -10.42 0.22 23.35
N VAL A 29 -11.29 -0.72 23.73
CA VAL A 29 -11.76 -1.76 22.82
C VAL A 29 -12.74 -1.18 21.81
N ASN A 30 -12.41 -1.25 20.53
CA ASN A 30 -13.30 -0.87 19.43
C ASN A 30 -14.37 -1.94 19.21
N ALA A 31 -13.96 -3.20 19.14
CA ALA A 31 -14.82 -4.37 18.98
C ALA A 31 -14.07 -5.66 19.28
N GLU A 32 -14.84 -6.71 19.54
CA GLU A 32 -14.36 -8.08 19.47
C GLU A 32 -14.58 -8.61 18.03
N LEU A 33 -13.62 -9.38 17.53
CA LEU A 33 -13.63 -9.93 16.17
C LEU A 33 -13.49 -11.44 16.26
N SER A 34 -14.36 -12.20 15.59
CA SER A 34 -14.11 -13.62 15.37
C SER A 34 -13.02 -13.82 14.32
N THR A 35 -12.18 -14.83 14.47
CA THR A 35 -11.13 -15.11 13.50
C THR A 35 -11.43 -16.36 12.68
N ALA A 36 -10.87 -16.41 11.47
CA ALA A 36 -10.96 -17.56 10.58
C ALA A 36 -10.02 -18.69 11.03
N THR A 37 -10.40 -19.94 10.76
CA THR A 37 -9.55 -21.14 10.84
C THR A 37 -9.07 -21.56 9.44
N LEU A 38 -8.27 -22.62 9.37
CA LEU A 38 -7.87 -23.24 8.10
C LEU A 38 -9.08 -23.79 7.32
N GLU A 39 -10.11 -24.27 8.02
CA GLU A 39 -11.36 -24.71 7.39
C GLU A 39 -12.10 -23.55 6.74
N ASP A 40 -12.17 -22.38 7.44
CA ASP A 40 -12.79 -21.17 6.90
C ASP A 40 -12.02 -20.68 5.65
N VAL A 41 -10.68 -20.79 5.66
CA VAL A 41 -9.83 -20.44 4.53
C VAL A 41 -10.13 -21.34 3.33
N ASN A 42 -10.16 -22.65 3.53
CA ASN A 42 -10.45 -23.62 2.46
C ASN A 42 -11.83 -23.37 1.87
N GLU A 43 -12.85 -23.25 2.71
CA GLU A 43 -14.23 -22.96 2.30
C GLU A 43 -14.31 -21.65 1.48
N ALA A 44 -13.68 -20.58 1.95
CA ALA A 44 -13.68 -19.29 1.26
C ALA A 44 -13.06 -19.39 -0.13
N ILE A 45 -11.94 -20.09 -0.27
CA ILE A 45 -11.23 -20.20 -1.54
C ILE A 45 -11.95 -21.14 -2.51
N GLU A 46 -12.47 -22.27 -2.05
CA GLU A 46 -13.26 -23.21 -2.87
C GLU A 46 -14.54 -22.53 -3.40
N LYS A 47 -15.24 -21.78 -2.55
CA LYS A 47 -16.42 -21.01 -2.95
C LYS A 47 -16.05 -19.88 -3.92
N ALA A 48 -14.90 -19.23 -3.73
CA ALA A 48 -14.40 -18.20 -4.65
C ALA A 48 -14.10 -18.78 -6.03
N ASP A 49 -13.47 -19.96 -6.12
CA ASP A 49 -13.20 -20.64 -7.38
C ASP A 49 -14.51 -21.07 -8.07
N GLN A 50 -15.48 -21.59 -7.31
CA GLN A 50 -16.79 -21.95 -7.83
C GLN A 50 -17.52 -20.71 -8.38
N ALA A 51 -17.57 -19.60 -7.63
CA ALA A 51 -18.22 -18.37 -8.05
C ALA A 51 -17.56 -17.74 -9.28
N TRP A 52 -16.22 -17.72 -9.31
CA TRP A 52 -15.47 -17.22 -10.45
C TRP A 52 -15.77 -18.00 -11.75
N ARG A 53 -15.98 -19.32 -11.67
CA ARG A 53 -16.29 -20.19 -12.81
C ARG A 53 -17.74 -20.09 -13.29
N GLN A 54 -18.64 -19.48 -12.51
CA GLN A 54 -20.04 -19.34 -12.94
C GLN A 54 -20.14 -18.52 -14.23
N PRO A 55 -20.91 -18.98 -15.23
CA PRO A 55 -21.04 -18.28 -16.51
C PRO A 55 -21.51 -16.82 -16.35
N SER A 56 -22.34 -16.53 -15.34
CA SER A 56 -22.84 -15.18 -15.04
C SER A 56 -21.73 -14.19 -14.67
N TRP A 57 -20.61 -14.66 -14.08
CA TRP A 57 -19.45 -13.83 -13.80
C TRP A 57 -18.33 -14.00 -14.84
N ARG A 58 -18.03 -15.26 -15.16
CA ARG A 58 -16.93 -15.60 -16.09
C ARG A 58 -17.10 -14.94 -17.47
N ASN A 59 -18.35 -14.80 -17.93
CA ASN A 59 -18.70 -14.19 -19.20
C ASN A 59 -19.20 -12.74 -19.06
N SER A 60 -19.15 -12.15 -17.85
CA SER A 60 -19.55 -10.76 -17.64
C SER A 60 -18.66 -9.81 -18.43
N LEU A 61 -19.30 -8.80 -19.01
CA LEU A 61 -18.60 -7.79 -19.82
C LEU A 61 -17.96 -6.70 -18.93
N PRO A 62 -16.90 -6.02 -19.39
CA PRO A 62 -16.23 -5.00 -18.60
C PRO A 62 -17.17 -3.93 -18.03
N HIS A 63 -18.14 -3.44 -18.80
CA HIS A 63 -19.08 -2.41 -18.35
C HIS A 63 -20.05 -2.91 -17.25
N GLU A 64 -20.31 -4.21 -17.16
CA GLU A 64 -21.14 -4.78 -16.11
C GLU A 64 -20.38 -4.78 -14.77
N ARG A 65 -19.09 -5.15 -14.81
CA ARG A 65 -18.21 -5.08 -13.65
C ARG A 65 -17.94 -3.62 -13.22
N ALA A 66 -17.79 -2.71 -14.21
CA ALA A 66 -17.63 -1.28 -13.96
C ALA A 66 -18.81 -0.69 -13.18
N ARG A 67 -20.06 -1.08 -13.49
CA ARG A 67 -21.26 -0.62 -12.77
C ARG A 67 -21.20 -0.92 -11.27
N ILE A 68 -20.68 -2.09 -10.90
CA ILE A 68 -20.51 -2.45 -9.47
C ILE A 68 -19.50 -1.51 -8.83
N LEU A 69 -18.36 -1.29 -9.46
CA LEU A 69 -17.29 -0.43 -8.93
C LEU A 69 -17.68 1.04 -8.85
N TYR A 70 -18.50 1.56 -9.78
CA TYR A 70 -19.09 2.90 -9.67
C TYR A 70 -19.97 3.02 -8.44
N LYS A 71 -20.85 2.02 -8.17
CA LYS A 71 -21.67 2.00 -6.96
C LYS A 71 -20.82 1.92 -5.69
N VAL A 72 -19.77 1.10 -5.69
CA VAL A 72 -18.81 1.05 -4.57
C VAL A 72 -18.22 2.44 -4.30
N ALA A 73 -17.80 3.16 -5.35
CA ALA A 73 -17.27 4.51 -5.20
C ALA A 73 -18.32 5.48 -4.63
N ASP A 74 -19.56 5.44 -5.15
CA ASP A 74 -20.66 6.31 -4.70
C ASP A 74 -21.00 6.06 -3.21
N ILE A 75 -21.05 4.79 -2.78
CA ILE A 75 -21.34 4.43 -1.38
C ILE A 75 -20.21 4.89 -0.46
N ILE A 76 -18.93 4.71 -0.86
CA ILE A 76 -17.78 5.18 -0.09
C ILE A 76 -17.83 6.70 0.05
N GLU A 77 -18.08 7.44 -1.04
CA GLU A 77 -18.18 8.91 -1.02
C GLU A 77 -19.33 9.39 -0.12
N ALA A 78 -20.49 8.74 -0.16
CA ALA A 78 -21.62 9.08 0.70
C ALA A 78 -21.34 8.86 2.19
N ARG A 79 -20.42 7.97 2.55
CA ARG A 79 -20.09 7.57 3.92
C ARG A 79 -18.70 8.01 4.39
N VAL A 80 -18.11 9.02 3.77
CA VAL A 80 -16.71 9.45 4.04
C VAL A 80 -16.45 9.69 5.52
N ASP A 81 -17.30 10.42 6.22
CA ASP A 81 -17.07 10.77 7.63
C ASP A 81 -17.19 9.57 8.57
N GLU A 82 -18.12 8.66 8.29
CA GLU A 82 -18.30 7.43 9.04
C GLU A 82 -17.08 6.50 8.87
N LEU A 83 -16.68 6.26 7.63
CA LEU A 83 -15.55 5.39 7.30
C LEU A 83 -14.22 5.97 7.79
N ALA A 84 -14.06 7.30 7.72
CA ALA A 84 -12.87 7.97 8.25
C ALA A 84 -12.75 7.81 9.77
N LYS A 85 -13.85 7.97 10.51
CA LYS A 85 -13.88 7.74 11.96
C LYS A 85 -13.56 6.28 12.30
N LEU A 86 -14.16 5.34 11.60
CA LEU A 86 -13.89 3.92 11.79
C LEU A 86 -12.41 3.61 11.58
N GLN A 87 -11.81 4.09 10.49
CA GLN A 87 -10.39 3.87 10.22
C GLN A 87 -9.47 4.59 11.23
N THR A 88 -9.84 5.81 11.68
CA THR A 88 -9.09 6.50 12.74
C THR A 88 -9.03 5.66 14.01
N ARG A 89 -10.14 5.05 14.38
CA ARG A 89 -10.20 4.15 15.55
C ARG A 89 -9.42 2.85 15.35
N ASP A 90 -9.37 2.33 14.13
CA ASP A 90 -8.59 1.12 13.82
C ASP A 90 -7.07 1.37 13.88
N ASN A 91 -6.57 2.49 13.33
CA ASN A 91 -5.13 2.68 13.14
C ASN A 91 -4.51 3.91 13.81
N GLY A 92 -5.30 4.74 14.47
CA GLY A 92 -4.80 5.93 15.20
C GLY A 92 -4.44 7.14 14.34
N LYS A 93 -4.67 7.12 13.04
CA LYS A 93 -4.38 8.29 12.19
C LYS A 93 -5.36 9.43 12.43
N PRO A 94 -4.92 10.70 12.33
CA PRO A 94 -5.80 11.86 12.42
C PRO A 94 -6.96 11.79 11.40
N LEU A 95 -8.15 12.26 11.80
CA LEU A 95 -9.36 12.28 10.95
C LEU A 95 -9.14 12.96 9.60
N THR A 96 -8.31 13.99 9.53
CA THR A 96 -7.97 14.68 8.28
C THR A 96 -7.26 13.77 7.29
N GLU A 97 -6.38 12.89 7.78
CA GLU A 97 -5.68 11.91 6.95
C GLU A 97 -6.60 10.76 6.52
N THR A 98 -7.40 10.23 7.44
CA THR A 98 -8.30 9.11 7.13
C THR A 98 -9.40 9.50 6.15
N ARG A 99 -9.94 10.72 6.23
CA ARG A 99 -10.84 11.26 5.19
C ARG A 99 -10.18 11.27 3.81
N GLY A 100 -8.92 11.71 3.74
CA GLY A 100 -8.14 11.67 2.50
C GLY A 100 -7.96 10.24 1.94
N LEU A 101 -7.74 9.26 2.82
CA LEU A 101 -7.62 7.85 2.41
C LEU A 101 -8.95 7.27 1.93
N VAL A 102 -10.07 7.59 2.58
CA VAL A 102 -11.42 7.17 2.15
C VAL A 102 -11.75 7.76 0.78
N MET A 103 -11.50 9.06 0.58
CA MET A 103 -11.69 9.70 -0.73
C MET A 103 -10.78 9.10 -1.82
N SER A 104 -9.55 8.74 -1.46
CA SER A 104 -8.64 8.04 -2.38
C SER A 104 -9.15 6.65 -2.77
N ALA A 105 -9.79 5.93 -1.83
CA ALA A 105 -10.41 4.64 -2.10
C ALA A 105 -11.57 4.77 -3.10
N ALA A 106 -12.49 5.71 -2.88
CA ALA A 106 -13.60 5.99 -3.79
C ALA A 106 -13.11 6.38 -5.20
N ALA A 107 -12.13 7.30 -5.26
CA ALA A 107 -11.54 7.74 -6.52
C ALA A 107 -10.82 6.58 -7.24
N THR A 108 -10.19 5.65 -6.51
CA THR A 108 -9.57 4.44 -7.07
C THR A 108 -10.62 3.52 -7.68
N ALA A 109 -11.71 3.24 -6.97
CA ALA A 109 -12.80 2.40 -7.49
C ALA A 109 -13.40 3.02 -8.78
N ARG A 110 -13.62 4.33 -8.78
CA ARG A 110 -14.17 5.07 -9.93
C ARG A 110 -13.21 5.06 -11.13
N TYR A 111 -11.92 5.28 -10.89
CA TYR A 111 -10.92 5.21 -11.95
C TYR A 111 -10.83 3.80 -12.55
N VAL A 112 -10.79 2.77 -11.72
CA VAL A 112 -10.71 1.38 -12.17
C VAL A 112 -11.96 0.99 -12.95
N ALA A 113 -13.15 1.43 -12.53
CA ALA A 113 -14.39 1.25 -13.28
C ALA A 113 -14.30 1.85 -14.69
N ALA A 114 -13.87 3.10 -14.81
CA ALA A 114 -13.69 3.74 -16.10
C ALA A 114 -12.60 3.08 -16.96
N ALA A 115 -11.48 2.70 -16.33
CA ALA A 115 -10.33 2.14 -17.02
C ALA A 115 -10.59 0.73 -17.56
N CYS A 116 -11.39 -0.10 -16.86
CA CYS A 116 -11.65 -1.47 -17.32
C CYS A 116 -12.43 -1.54 -18.62
N GLU A 117 -13.25 -0.53 -18.93
CA GLU A 117 -13.96 -0.43 -20.21
C GLU A 117 -13.06 0.00 -21.38
N THR A 118 -11.86 0.50 -21.09
CA THR A 118 -10.88 0.99 -22.08
C THR A 118 -9.68 0.06 -22.24
N LEU A 119 -9.70 -1.10 -21.62
CA LEU A 119 -8.70 -2.14 -21.84
C LEU A 119 -9.02 -2.85 -23.15
N ASN A 120 -8.15 -2.69 -24.13
CA ASN A 120 -8.33 -3.28 -25.45
C ASN A 120 -7.50 -4.57 -25.56
N ASP A 121 -8.09 -5.55 -26.22
CA ASP A 121 -7.38 -6.69 -26.78
C ASP A 121 -6.72 -6.28 -28.09
N GLU A 122 -5.75 -7.06 -28.56
CA GLU A 122 -4.94 -6.71 -29.73
C GLU A 122 -5.18 -7.64 -30.89
N LEU A 123 -5.49 -7.09 -32.05
CA LEU A 123 -5.36 -7.78 -33.32
C LEU A 123 -3.91 -7.65 -33.79
N THR A 124 -3.16 -8.74 -33.73
CA THR A 124 -1.73 -8.73 -34.03
C THR A 124 -1.47 -8.75 -35.54
N THR A 125 -0.26 -8.34 -35.96
CA THR A 125 0.13 -8.32 -37.35
C THR A 125 0.13 -9.73 -37.95
N GLN A 126 -0.62 -9.94 -39.02
CA GLN A 126 -0.65 -11.19 -39.80
C GLN A 126 0.68 -11.41 -40.54
N ARG A 127 1.12 -12.65 -40.60
CA ARG A 127 2.29 -13.09 -41.38
C ARG A 127 1.93 -13.97 -42.56
N ALA A 128 0.66 -14.38 -42.69
CA ALA A 128 0.14 -15.13 -43.83
C ALA A 128 -1.34 -14.75 -44.00
N PRO A 129 -1.88 -14.88 -45.24
CA PRO A 129 -3.27 -14.50 -45.55
C PRO A 129 -4.29 -15.50 -45.04
N ASP A 130 -3.87 -16.68 -44.63
CA ASP A 130 -4.72 -17.83 -44.32
C ASP A 130 -5.03 -18.01 -42.84
N PHE A 131 -4.56 -17.10 -41.95
CA PHE A 131 -4.96 -17.07 -40.57
C PHE A 131 -4.96 -15.65 -40.00
N MET A 132 -5.75 -15.45 -38.94
CA MET A 132 -5.80 -14.24 -38.14
C MET A 132 -5.35 -14.56 -36.71
N THR A 133 -4.68 -13.60 -36.07
CA THR A 133 -4.19 -13.77 -34.70
C THR A 133 -4.70 -12.64 -33.81
N MET A 134 -5.22 -13.01 -32.65
CA MET A 134 -5.63 -12.07 -31.59
C MET A 134 -4.91 -12.38 -30.29
N SER A 135 -4.57 -11.35 -29.52
CA SER A 135 -4.13 -11.47 -28.14
C SER A 135 -5.22 -10.92 -27.22
N VAL A 136 -5.78 -11.77 -26.37
CA VAL A 136 -6.87 -11.42 -25.44
C VAL A 136 -6.42 -11.54 -23.99
N HIS A 137 -7.01 -10.71 -23.11
CA HIS A 137 -6.74 -10.71 -21.69
C HIS A 137 -7.80 -11.53 -20.94
N GLU A 138 -7.34 -12.47 -20.14
CA GLU A 138 -8.17 -13.37 -19.34
C GLU A 138 -7.87 -13.16 -17.84
N PRO A 139 -8.88 -13.22 -16.93
CA PRO A 139 -8.62 -13.19 -15.50
C PRO A 139 -7.76 -14.38 -15.05
N VAL A 140 -6.94 -14.18 -14.02
CA VAL A 140 -6.08 -15.25 -13.47
C VAL A 140 -6.87 -16.28 -12.65
N GLY A 141 -7.99 -15.88 -12.00
CA GLY A 141 -8.84 -16.75 -11.18
C GLY A 141 -9.03 -16.25 -9.75
N VAL A 142 -8.68 -17.05 -8.74
CA VAL A 142 -8.75 -16.63 -7.33
C VAL A 142 -7.50 -15.86 -6.94
N VAL A 143 -7.69 -14.67 -6.38
CA VAL A 143 -6.62 -13.77 -5.92
C VAL A 143 -6.57 -13.76 -4.38
N ALA A 144 -5.41 -14.01 -3.82
CA ALA A 144 -5.10 -13.73 -2.42
C ALA A 144 -4.69 -12.24 -2.28
N ALA A 145 -5.53 -11.43 -1.66
CA ALA A 145 -5.22 -10.03 -1.33
C ALA A 145 -4.88 -9.92 0.16
N ILE A 146 -3.66 -9.48 0.47
CA ILE A 146 -3.19 -9.32 1.86
C ILE A 146 -2.77 -7.88 2.05
N THR A 147 -3.42 -7.16 2.97
CA THR A 147 -3.32 -5.70 3.10
C THR A 147 -2.69 -5.26 4.41
N PRO A 148 -2.01 -4.09 4.42
CA PRO A 148 -1.35 -3.53 5.59
C PRO A 148 -2.32 -2.75 6.48
N TRP A 149 -1.86 -2.39 7.67
CA TRP A 149 -2.62 -1.64 8.68
C TRP A 149 -2.51 -0.11 8.53
N ASN A 150 -1.55 0.39 7.78
CA ASN A 150 -1.26 1.84 7.74
C ASN A 150 -2.19 2.66 6.81
N SER A 151 -2.80 2.02 5.81
CA SER A 151 -3.73 2.66 4.87
C SER A 151 -4.85 1.69 4.47
N PRO A 152 -5.58 1.08 5.41
CA PRO A 152 -6.39 -0.10 5.13
C PRO A 152 -7.38 0.10 3.99
N ILE A 153 -8.37 1.00 4.10
CA ILE A 153 -9.40 1.15 3.05
C ILE A 153 -8.81 1.46 1.67
N ALA A 154 -7.79 2.32 1.62
CA ALA A 154 -7.15 2.69 0.34
C ALA A 154 -6.38 1.51 -0.27
N SER A 155 -5.65 0.74 0.54
CA SER A 155 -4.91 -0.43 0.09
C SER A 155 -5.83 -1.59 -0.30
N GLU A 156 -6.93 -1.77 0.41
CA GLU A 156 -7.93 -2.78 0.11
C GLU A 156 -8.62 -2.51 -1.22
N VAL A 157 -9.14 -1.30 -1.43
CA VAL A 157 -9.78 -0.94 -2.71
C VAL A 157 -8.76 -0.96 -3.84
N GLN A 158 -7.49 -0.57 -3.60
CA GLN A 158 -6.41 -0.63 -4.59
C GLN A 158 -6.13 -2.06 -5.08
N LYS A 159 -6.46 -3.10 -4.29
CA LYS A 159 -6.34 -4.52 -4.68
C LYS A 159 -7.67 -5.09 -5.16
N LEU A 160 -8.78 -4.83 -4.44
CA LEU A 160 -10.10 -5.39 -4.75
C LEU A 160 -10.64 -4.86 -6.08
N ALA A 161 -10.59 -3.54 -6.29
CA ALA A 161 -11.19 -2.94 -7.49
C ALA A 161 -10.54 -3.48 -8.79
N PRO A 162 -9.20 -3.45 -8.98
CA PRO A 162 -8.61 -3.96 -10.21
C PRO A 162 -8.74 -5.49 -10.37
N ALA A 163 -8.70 -6.26 -9.28
CA ALA A 163 -8.90 -7.70 -9.34
C ALA A 163 -10.31 -8.07 -9.82
N LEU A 164 -11.34 -7.40 -9.28
CA LEU A 164 -12.74 -7.60 -9.66
C LEU A 164 -13.03 -7.03 -11.06
N ALA A 165 -12.46 -5.87 -11.42
CA ALA A 165 -12.57 -5.31 -12.76
C ALA A 165 -12.00 -6.26 -13.83
N ALA A 166 -10.90 -6.94 -13.52
CA ALA A 166 -10.29 -7.96 -14.36
C ALA A 166 -11.12 -9.27 -14.43
N GLY A 167 -12.19 -9.41 -13.63
CA GLY A 167 -13.07 -10.58 -13.62
C GLY A 167 -12.63 -11.72 -12.70
N ASN A 168 -11.79 -11.47 -11.71
CA ASN A 168 -11.35 -12.44 -10.71
C ASN A 168 -12.31 -12.54 -9.53
N ALA A 169 -12.12 -13.55 -8.67
CA ALA A 169 -12.61 -13.60 -7.30
C ALA A 169 -11.47 -13.29 -6.32
N VAL A 170 -11.78 -12.74 -5.15
CA VAL A 170 -10.78 -12.28 -4.19
C VAL A 170 -11.05 -12.82 -2.79
N VAL A 171 -10.02 -13.33 -2.15
CA VAL A 171 -9.99 -13.60 -0.71
C VAL A 171 -9.08 -12.57 -0.07
N LEU A 172 -9.68 -11.64 0.68
CA LEU A 172 -8.99 -10.55 1.37
C LEU A 172 -8.64 -10.97 2.79
N LYS A 173 -7.38 -10.81 3.13
CA LYS A 173 -6.88 -10.87 4.51
C LYS A 173 -6.38 -9.48 4.94
N PRO A 174 -7.16 -8.71 5.69
CA PRO A 174 -6.68 -7.46 6.26
C PRO A 174 -5.65 -7.69 7.36
N ALA A 175 -4.88 -6.65 7.69
CA ALA A 175 -4.06 -6.67 8.89
C ALA A 175 -4.92 -6.81 10.15
N GLU A 176 -4.46 -7.58 11.13
CA GLU A 176 -5.21 -7.83 12.38
C GLU A 176 -5.64 -6.55 13.10
N ALA A 177 -4.73 -5.57 13.12
CA ALA A 177 -4.96 -4.29 13.82
C ALA A 177 -6.06 -3.43 13.17
N THR A 178 -6.40 -3.66 11.89
CA THR A 178 -7.29 -2.80 11.12
C THR A 178 -8.33 -3.60 10.31
N SER A 179 -8.92 -4.60 10.97
CA SER A 179 -9.88 -5.47 10.31
C SER A 179 -11.30 -4.89 10.23
N LEU A 180 -11.65 -3.88 11.06
CA LEU A 180 -13.01 -3.35 11.10
C LEU A 180 -13.39 -2.65 9.79
N ILE A 181 -12.48 -1.87 9.24
CA ILE A 181 -12.73 -1.15 7.98
C ILE A 181 -12.85 -2.13 6.79
N ALA A 182 -12.12 -3.24 6.80
CA ALA A 182 -12.22 -4.28 5.78
C ALA A 182 -13.58 -5.00 5.80
N LEU A 183 -14.11 -5.27 6.99
CA LEU A 183 -15.45 -5.85 7.14
C LEU A 183 -16.53 -4.87 6.68
N GLU A 184 -16.35 -3.57 6.94
CA GLU A 184 -17.29 -2.56 6.45
C GLU A 184 -17.22 -2.41 4.92
N LEU A 185 -16.01 -2.53 4.35
CA LEU A 185 -15.84 -2.54 2.90
C LEU A 185 -16.54 -3.75 2.24
N ALA A 186 -16.54 -4.94 2.89
CA ALA A 186 -17.29 -6.09 2.38
C ALA A 186 -18.79 -5.79 2.26
N LYS A 187 -19.41 -5.09 3.24
CA LYS A 187 -20.81 -4.65 3.16
C LYS A 187 -21.05 -3.70 2.00
N ILE A 188 -20.09 -2.79 1.76
CA ILE A 188 -20.19 -1.85 0.63
C ILE A 188 -20.18 -2.61 -0.71
N PHE A 189 -19.33 -3.62 -0.88
CA PHE A 189 -19.34 -4.44 -2.09
C PHE A 189 -20.62 -5.27 -2.24
N GLU A 190 -21.15 -5.80 -1.15
CA GLU A 190 -22.44 -6.51 -1.14
C GLU A 190 -23.60 -5.57 -1.52
N GLU A 191 -23.69 -4.37 -0.93
CA GLU A 191 -24.66 -3.33 -1.24
C GLU A 191 -24.56 -2.86 -2.70
N ALA A 192 -23.34 -2.77 -3.23
CA ALA A 192 -23.10 -2.43 -4.63
C ALA A 192 -23.56 -3.51 -5.61
N GLY A 193 -23.91 -4.69 -5.11
CA GLY A 193 -24.43 -5.82 -5.91
C GLY A 193 -23.35 -6.75 -6.45
N LEU A 194 -22.18 -6.85 -5.78
CA LEU A 194 -21.19 -7.86 -6.11
C LEU A 194 -21.80 -9.26 -5.91
N PRO A 195 -21.73 -10.17 -6.92
CA PRO A 195 -22.26 -11.53 -6.76
C PRO A 195 -21.60 -12.28 -5.60
N LYS A 196 -22.42 -13.06 -4.89
CA LYS A 196 -21.97 -13.88 -3.76
C LYS A 196 -20.84 -14.84 -4.17
N GLY A 197 -19.88 -15.03 -3.28
CA GLY A 197 -18.72 -15.89 -3.50
C GLY A 197 -17.50 -15.18 -4.10
N LEU A 198 -17.67 -14.05 -4.77
CA LEU A 198 -16.53 -13.34 -5.41
C LEU A 198 -15.66 -12.56 -4.46
N LEU A 199 -16.11 -12.30 -3.25
CA LEU A 199 -15.34 -11.67 -2.17
C LEU A 199 -15.53 -12.45 -0.88
N SER A 200 -14.42 -12.71 -0.20
CA SER A 200 -14.39 -13.12 1.21
C SER A 200 -13.40 -12.22 1.96
N VAL A 201 -13.72 -11.89 3.23
CA VAL A 201 -12.85 -11.11 4.13
C VAL A 201 -12.59 -11.94 5.38
N LEU A 202 -11.36 -12.41 5.51
CA LEU A 202 -10.93 -13.33 6.57
C LEU A 202 -10.04 -12.62 7.58
N VAL A 203 -10.53 -12.48 8.80
CA VAL A 203 -9.78 -11.90 9.92
C VAL A 203 -8.95 -12.98 10.61
N GLY A 204 -7.69 -12.70 10.93
CA GLY A 204 -6.84 -13.62 11.69
C GLY A 204 -5.34 -13.38 11.46
N ARG A 205 -4.52 -14.15 12.18
CA ARG A 205 -3.06 -14.02 12.16
C ARG A 205 -2.46 -14.33 10.80
N GLY A 206 -1.56 -13.44 10.33
CA GLY A 206 -0.87 -13.58 9.05
C GLY A 206 -0.12 -14.90 8.91
N SER A 207 0.59 -15.32 9.96
CA SER A 207 1.35 -16.57 10.01
C SER A 207 0.50 -17.86 10.02
N ILE A 208 -0.82 -17.75 10.16
CA ILE A 208 -1.74 -18.89 10.16
C ILE A 208 -2.59 -18.84 8.89
N ILE A 209 -3.54 -17.90 8.84
CA ILE A 209 -4.47 -17.84 7.72
C ILE A 209 -3.87 -17.18 6.47
N GLY A 210 -2.90 -16.26 6.62
CA GLY A 210 -2.22 -15.63 5.49
C GLY A 210 -1.41 -16.64 4.67
N ASP A 211 -0.64 -17.49 5.35
CA ASP A 211 0.13 -18.57 4.73
C ASP A 211 -0.79 -19.61 4.11
N ALA A 212 -1.87 -20.00 4.80
CA ALA A 212 -2.84 -20.94 4.27
C ALA A 212 -3.52 -20.44 2.99
N ILE A 213 -3.90 -19.14 2.95
CA ILE A 213 -4.45 -18.52 1.75
C ILE A 213 -3.41 -18.55 0.61
N ALA A 214 -2.16 -18.13 0.88
CA ALA A 214 -1.12 -18.04 -0.13
C ALA A 214 -0.74 -19.42 -0.70
N GLN A 215 -0.68 -20.45 0.14
CA GLN A 215 -0.32 -21.82 -0.23
C GLN A 215 -1.45 -22.60 -0.92
N HIS A 216 -2.70 -22.16 -0.78
CA HIS A 216 -3.84 -22.93 -1.29
C HIS A 216 -3.76 -23.15 -2.81
N PRO A 217 -3.96 -24.38 -3.32
CA PRO A 217 -3.72 -24.73 -4.73
C PRO A 217 -4.61 -23.97 -5.72
N LEU A 218 -5.80 -23.55 -5.33
CA LEU A 218 -6.71 -22.79 -6.19
C LEU A 218 -6.38 -21.30 -6.29
N VAL A 219 -5.51 -20.76 -5.42
CA VAL A 219 -5.03 -19.37 -5.52
C VAL A 219 -4.04 -19.24 -6.68
N ARG A 220 -4.27 -18.29 -7.57
CA ARG A 220 -3.52 -18.07 -8.82
C ARG A 220 -2.72 -16.79 -8.84
N LYS A 221 -2.93 -15.90 -7.87
CA LYS A 221 -2.14 -14.68 -7.70
C LYS A 221 -2.09 -14.28 -6.23
N ILE A 222 -0.94 -13.78 -5.79
CA ILE A 222 -0.75 -13.15 -4.48
C ILE A 222 -0.55 -11.65 -4.71
N SER A 223 -1.42 -10.83 -4.12
CA SER A 223 -1.28 -9.37 -4.06
C SER A 223 -1.08 -8.96 -2.61
N PHE A 224 0.12 -8.54 -2.28
CA PHE A 224 0.55 -8.25 -0.91
C PHE A 224 1.09 -6.82 -0.78
N THR A 225 0.74 -6.15 0.31
CA THR A 225 1.41 -4.93 0.77
C THR A 225 1.78 -5.10 2.24
N GLY A 226 3.05 -4.91 2.58
CA GLY A 226 3.53 -5.06 3.95
C GLY A 226 5.06 -5.12 4.07
N GLY A 227 5.56 -5.73 5.14
CA GLY A 227 7.00 -5.80 5.41
C GLY A 227 7.76 -6.70 4.43
N THR A 228 8.99 -6.32 4.11
CA THR A 228 9.85 -6.99 3.11
C THR A 228 10.12 -8.45 3.43
N THR A 229 10.30 -8.80 4.71
CA THR A 229 10.51 -10.20 5.13
C THR A 229 9.31 -11.08 4.78
N THR A 230 8.08 -10.62 5.05
CA THR A 230 6.87 -11.34 4.67
C THR A 230 6.70 -11.38 3.13
N GLY A 231 7.03 -10.28 2.44
CA GLY A 231 7.00 -10.25 0.97
C GLY A 231 7.91 -11.30 0.34
N ARG A 232 9.15 -11.45 0.83
CA ARG A 232 10.07 -12.51 0.38
C ARG A 232 9.52 -13.91 0.64
N HIS A 233 8.93 -14.14 1.83
CA HIS A 233 8.29 -15.43 2.15
C HIS A 233 7.16 -15.75 1.16
N LEU A 234 6.28 -14.79 0.87
CA LEU A 234 5.20 -14.96 -0.10
C LEU A 234 5.71 -15.15 -1.54
N ALA A 235 6.83 -14.52 -1.89
CA ALA A 235 7.48 -14.73 -3.18
C ALA A 235 8.00 -16.17 -3.34
N HIS A 236 8.56 -16.76 -2.28
CA HIS A 236 8.94 -18.19 -2.29
C HIS A 236 7.74 -19.10 -2.48
N ILE A 237 6.63 -18.87 -1.76
CA ILE A 237 5.39 -19.63 -1.97
C ILE A 237 4.89 -19.52 -3.42
N ALA A 238 4.93 -18.30 -3.97
CA ALA A 238 4.50 -18.08 -5.34
C ALA A 238 5.39 -18.77 -6.38
N ALA A 239 6.70 -18.80 -6.15
CA ALA A 239 7.67 -19.50 -7.00
C ALA A 239 7.42 -21.02 -7.01
N ASP A 240 7.19 -21.62 -5.85
CA ASP A 240 6.87 -23.06 -5.73
C ASP A 240 5.58 -23.42 -6.46
N LYS A 241 4.62 -22.50 -6.53
CA LYS A 241 3.33 -22.66 -7.21
C LYS A 241 3.32 -22.21 -8.67
N LEU A 242 4.38 -21.55 -9.15
CA LEU A 242 4.45 -20.91 -10.48
C LEU A 242 3.30 -19.92 -10.73
N ILE A 243 2.97 -19.09 -9.71
CA ILE A 243 1.93 -18.05 -9.79
C ILE A 243 2.52 -16.65 -9.74
N THR A 244 1.79 -15.67 -10.26
CA THR A 244 2.23 -14.28 -10.28
C THR A 244 2.04 -13.59 -8.93
N THR A 245 2.90 -12.61 -8.64
CA THR A 245 2.78 -11.76 -7.46
C THR A 245 2.73 -10.28 -7.83
N SER A 246 2.07 -9.50 -6.97
CA SER A 246 2.28 -8.05 -6.85
C SER A 246 2.65 -7.77 -5.40
N LEU A 247 3.87 -7.33 -5.18
CA LEU A 247 4.43 -7.11 -3.84
C LEU A 247 4.79 -5.63 -3.69
N GLU A 248 4.13 -4.94 -2.77
CA GLU A 248 4.43 -3.58 -2.36
C GLU A 248 5.01 -3.63 -0.96
N LEU A 249 6.31 -3.32 -0.84
CA LEU A 249 7.09 -3.60 0.36
C LEU A 249 7.64 -2.30 0.96
N GLY A 250 8.62 -2.44 1.86
CA GLY A 250 9.21 -1.34 2.59
C GLY A 250 9.99 -0.35 1.74
N GLY A 251 10.38 0.76 2.37
CA GLY A 251 11.19 1.80 1.75
C GLY A 251 12.09 2.52 2.74
N LYS A 252 13.17 3.09 2.22
CA LYS A 252 14.05 4.02 2.92
C LYS A 252 14.29 5.25 2.03
N SER A 253 13.20 5.91 1.68
CA SER A 253 13.13 6.91 0.62
C SER A 253 14.02 8.12 0.89
N PRO A 254 14.90 8.51 -0.05
CA PRO A 254 15.67 9.73 0.06
C PRO A 254 14.81 10.95 -0.27
N THR A 255 15.00 12.03 0.48
CA THR A 255 14.54 13.37 0.15
C THR A 255 15.76 14.25 -0.05
N ILE A 256 15.83 14.96 -1.16
CA ILE A 256 17.01 15.70 -1.63
C ILE A 256 16.68 17.18 -1.69
N VAL A 257 17.50 18.02 -1.06
CA VAL A 257 17.39 19.48 -1.09
C VAL A 257 18.65 20.02 -1.79
N LEU A 258 18.46 20.57 -3.00
CA LEU A 258 19.54 21.15 -3.80
C LEU A 258 19.85 22.60 -3.37
N PRO A 259 21.02 23.14 -3.73
CA PRO A 259 21.46 24.47 -3.27
C PRO A 259 20.59 25.63 -3.74
N ASP A 260 19.73 25.42 -4.73
CA ASP A 260 18.78 26.40 -5.29
C ASP A 260 17.33 26.18 -4.82
N ALA A 261 17.10 25.32 -3.83
CA ALA A 261 15.77 25.06 -3.32
C ALA A 261 15.21 26.22 -2.48
N ASP A 262 13.91 26.50 -2.63
CA ASP A 262 13.19 27.33 -1.66
C ASP A 262 13.15 26.62 -0.30
N VAL A 263 13.84 27.20 0.68
CA VAL A 263 14.01 26.61 2.01
C VAL A 263 12.70 26.44 2.75
N GLU A 264 11.80 27.43 2.65
CA GLU A 264 10.51 27.40 3.38
C GLU A 264 9.58 26.35 2.80
N LEU A 265 9.44 26.28 1.48
CA LEU A 265 8.64 25.30 0.78
C LEU A 265 9.18 23.87 1.01
N ALA A 266 10.49 23.72 0.85
CA ALA A 266 11.14 22.42 0.98
C ALA A 266 11.09 21.90 2.43
N ALA A 267 11.35 22.74 3.45
CA ALA A 267 11.31 22.31 4.84
C ALA A 267 9.89 21.87 5.28
N LYS A 268 8.84 22.57 4.86
CA LYS A 268 7.45 22.14 5.07
C LYS A 268 7.14 20.83 4.36
N GLY A 269 7.60 20.70 3.12
CA GLY A 269 7.42 19.49 2.33
C GLY A 269 8.16 18.26 2.89
N VAL A 270 9.37 18.45 3.40
CA VAL A 270 10.14 17.42 4.11
C VAL A 270 9.43 17.01 5.39
N ALA A 271 9.02 17.98 6.24
CA ALA A 271 8.28 17.69 7.47
C ALA A 271 7.00 16.89 7.17
N TYR A 272 6.21 17.29 6.18
CA TYR A 272 5.04 16.54 5.73
C TYR A 272 5.42 15.16 5.21
N GLY A 273 6.47 15.04 4.42
CA GLY A 273 6.93 13.79 3.81
C GLY A 273 7.28 12.71 4.82
N ILE A 274 7.86 13.08 5.96
CA ILE A 274 8.22 12.13 7.01
C ILE A 274 7.17 12.06 8.12
N PHE A 275 6.69 13.18 8.67
CA PHE A 275 5.91 13.18 9.90
C PHE A 275 4.41 12.94 9.72
N SER A 276 3.82 13.19 8.54
CA SER A 276 2.44 12.78 8.30
C SER A 276 2.27 11.28 8.47
N SER A 277 1.13 10.86 8.98
CA SER A 277 0.86 9.47 9.38
C SER A 277 1.78 8.96 10.51
N ALA A 278 2.37 9.85 11.31
CA ALA A 278 3.40 9.52 12.29
C ALA A 278 4.56 8.69 11.67
N GLY A 279 4.94 8.99 10.43
CA GLY A 279 5.99 8.27 9.69
C GLY A 279 5.64 6.86 9.24
N GLN A 280 4.44 6.38 9.51
CA GLN A 280 3.97 5.03 9.21
C GLN A 280 3.52 4.91 7.74
N ALA A 281 4.43 5.20 6.82
CA ALA A 281 4.20 5.11 5.38
C ALA A 281 5.44 4.55 4.68
N CYS A 282 5.26 3.58 3.81
CA CYS A 282 6.35 2.97 3.02
C CYS A 282 7.13 3.99 2.19
N ILE A 283 6.46 5.07 1.78
CA ILE A 283 7.04 6.19 1.03
C ILE A 283 7.57 7.33 1.91
N ALA A 284 7.63 7.17 3.23
CA ALA A 284 8.13 8.24 4.11
C ALA A 284 9.56 8.64 3.73
N GLY A 285 9.80 9.94 3.56
CA GLY A 285 11.11 10.49 3.22
C GLY A 285 12.04 10.48 4.43
N SER A 286 12.45 9.29 4.85
CA SER A 286 13.15 9.05 6.12
C SER A 286 14.65 9.32 6.09
N ARG A 287 15.26 9.47 4.90
CA ARG A 287 16.62 9.95 4.70
C ARG A 287 16.58 11.31 4.01
N LEU A 288 17.10 12.36 4.65
CA LEU A 288 17.16 13.70 4.11
C LEU A 288 18.61 14.06 3.76
N PHE A 289 18.85 14.37 2.49
CA PHE A 289 20.14 14.87 1.99
C PHE A 289 20.03 16.37 1.71
N ILE A 290 20.84 17.18 2.39
CA ILE A 290 20.86 18.64 2.24
C ILE A 290 22.25 19.05 1.70
N HIS A 291 22.26 19.88 0.64
CA HIS A 291 23.51 20.47 0.16
C HIS A 291 24.16 21.32 1.24
N SER A 292 25.49 21.23 1.36
CA SER A 292 26.26 21.89 2.43
C SER A 292 26.00 23.39 2.53
N SER A 293 25.77 24.07 1.42
CA SER A 293 25.50 25.53 1.40
C SER A 293 24.18 25.93 2.07
N LEU A 294 23.20 25.02 2.19
CA LEU A 294 21.90 25.28 2.82
C LEU A 294 21.74 24.56 4.17
N TYR A 295 22.68 23.70 4.54
CA TYR A 295 22.51 22.74 5.63
C TYR A 295 22.04 23.38 6.95
N ASP A 296 22.78 24.36 7.46
CA ASP A 296 22.49 24.95 8.77
C ASP A 296 21.19 25.75 8.76
N GLN A 297 20.96 26.55 7.69
CA GLN A 297 19.72 27.32 7.52
C GLN A 297 18.51 26.40 7.42
N PHE A 298 18.60 25.38 6.59
CA PHE A 298 17.50 24.42 6.36
C PHE A 298 17.18 23.62 7.61
N LEU A 299 18.22 23.11 8.29
CA LEU A 299 18.06 22.32 9.50
C LEU A 299 17.42 23.11 10.64
N THR A 300 17.86 24.36 10.83
CA THR A 300 17.25 25.29 11.80
C THR A 300 15.77 25.44 11.52
N ARG A 301 15.40 25.73 10.26
CA ARG A 301 14.02 25.91 9.87
C ARG A 301 13.17 24.64 10.03
N LEU A 302 13.72 23.49 9.67
CA LEU A 302 13.05 22.19 9.80
C LEU A 302 12.78 21.85 11.27
N VAL A 303 13.73 22.10 12.18
CA VAL A 303 13.55 21.92 13.63
C VAL A 303 12.45 22.83 14.18
N GLU A 304 12.40 24.10 13.76
CA GLU A 304 11.32 25.03 14.15
C GLU A 304 9.94 24.52 13.70
N ILE A 305 9.81 24.09 12.45
CA ILE A 305 8.56 23.51 11.93
C ILE A 305 8.18 22.26 12.74
N THR A 306 9.15 21.39 13.03
CA THR A 306 8.92 20.15 13.76
C THR A 306 8.45 20.42 15.19
N LYS A 307 8.99 21.44 15.88
CA LYS A 307 8.51 21.88 17.20
C LYS A 307 7.05 22.35 17.20
N GLY A 308 6.59 22.89 16.07
CA GLY A 308 5.20 23.33 15.88
C GLY A 308 4.20 22.21 15.60
N LEU A 309 4.66 20.98 15.36
CA LEU A 309 3.77 19.85 15.09
C LEU A 309 3.07 19.40 16.37
N ARG A 310 1.76 19.27 16.30
CA ARG A 310 0.92 18.82 17.43
C ARG A 310 0.74 17.32 17.38
N VAL A 311 1.32 16.62 18.36
CA VAL A 311 1.01 15.23 18.65
C VAL A 311 -0.24 15.20 19.56
N GLY A 312 -1.19 14.31 19.30
CA GLY A 312 -2.40 14.28 20.13
C GLY A 312 -3.42 13.24 19.71
N HIS A 313 -4.58 13.30 20.38
CA HIS A 313 -5.67 12.38 20.11
C HIS A 313 -6.17 12.57 18.66
N PRO A 314 -6.25 11.50 17.85
CA PRO A 314 -6.44 11.61 16.40
C PRO A 314 -7.81 12.13 15.96
N GLU A 315 -8.80 12.15 16.87
CA GLU A 315 -10.12 12.75 16.62
C GLU A 315 -10.17 14.26 16.93
N GLN A 316 -9.13 14.81 17.54
CA GLN A 316 -9.08 16.25 17.86
C GLN A 316 -8.66 17.08 16.63
N ALA A 317 -9.29 18.25 16.50
CA ALA A 317 -8.96 19.18 15.44
C ALA A 317 -7.53 19.75 15.59
N GLY A 318 -6.82 19.90 14.46
CA GLY A 318 -5.49 20.48 14.41
C GLY A 318 -4.37 19.58 14.92
N VAL A 319 -4.62 18.31 15.20
CA VAL A 319 -3.59 17.31 15.44
C VAL A 319 -2.91 16.95 14.12
N HIS A 320 -1.56 16.93 14.14
CA HIS A 320 -0.73 16.58 12.99
C HIS A 320 -0.29 15.12 13.03
N LEU A 321 0.04 14.61 14.24
CA LEU A 321 0.46 13.23 14.45
C LEU A 321 -0.45 12.58 15.50
N GLY A 322 -1.06 11.45 15.12
CA GLY A 322 -1.69 10.52 16.04
C GLY A 322 -0.69 9.54 16.65
N PRO A 323 -1.17 8.52 17.40
CA PRO A 323 -0.33 7.45 17.93
C PRO A 323 0.22 6.55 16.82
N LEU A 324 1.25 5.78 17.15
CA LEU A 324 1.64 4.59 16.41
C LEU A 324 0.58 3.49 16.60
N VAL A 325 0.53 2.55 15.67
CA VAL A 325 -0.55 1.56 15.59
C VAL A 325 -0.72 0.70 16.85
N ASN A 326 0.35 0.44 17.58
CA ASN A 326 0.34 -0.31 18.84
C ASN A 326 1.68 -0.19 19.59
N ASP A 327 1.71 -0.67 20.84
CA ASP A 327 2.90 -0.60 21.69
C ASP A 327 4.08 -1.41 21.16
N LYS A 328 3.84 -2.54 20.53
CA LYS A 328 4.93 -3.34 19.92
C LYS A 328 5.66 -2.54 18.85
N HIS A 329 4.92 -1.79 18.05
CA HIS A 329 5.50 -0.93 17.01
C HIS A 329 6.19 0.30 17.63
N LEU A 330 5.58 0.90 18.65
CA LEU A 330 6.18 1.96 19.45
C LEU A 330 7.58 1.57 19.98
N GLN A 331 7.68 0.40 20.61
CA GLN A 331 8.94 -0.14 21.10
C GLN A 331 9.95 -0.39 19.98
N SER A 332 9.48 -0.79 18.80
CA SER A 332 10.34 -0.95 17.63
C SER A 332 10.93 0.37 17.16
N VAL A 333 10.12 1.42 17.07
CA VAL A 333 10.57 2.76 16.70
C VAL A 333 11.58 3.31 17.72
N ASP A 334 11.28 3.18 19.01
CA ASP A 334 12.21 3.63 20.06
C ASP A 334 13.56 2.88 20.01
N ARG A 335 13.56 1.58 19.79
CA ARG A 335 14.81 0.81 19.61
C ARG A 335 15.69 1.37 18.50
N TYR A 336 15.12 1.80 17.35
CA TYR A 336 15.89 2.41 16.29
C TYR A 336 16.46 3.78 16.65
N VAL A 337 15.77 4.55 17.49
CA VAL A 337 16.30 5.82 17.99
C VAL A 337 17.44 5.57 19.00
N GLN A 338 17.33 4.55 19.86
CA GLN A 338 18.44 4.16 20.75
C GLN A 338 19.61 3.58 19.95
N LEU A 339 19.35 2.78 18.90
CA LEU A 339 20.38 2.31 17.97
C LEU A 339 21.12 3.50 17.33
N ALA A 340 20.38 4.47 16.80
CA ALA A 340 20.98 5.67 16.20
C ALA A 340 21.95 6.40 17.16
N LYS A 341 21.56 6.53 18.45
CA LYS A 341 22.43 7.10 19.48
C LYS A 341 23.70 6.27 19.68
N SER A 342 23.58 4.93 19.68
CA SER A 342 24.74 4.03 19.82
C SER A 342 25.66 4.04 18.59
N GLU A 343 25.13 4.36 17.40
CA GLU A 343 25.87 4.54 16.16
C GLU A 343 26.55 5.93 16.06
N GLY A 344 26.41 6.79 17.10
CA GLY A 344 27.00 8.13 17.13
C GLY A 344 26.07 9.24 16.65
N GLY A 345 24.82 8.93 16.36
CA GLY A 345 23.80 9.89 15.94
C GLY A 345 23.40 10.86 17.06
N GLN A 346 23.16 12.10 16.70
CA GLN A 346 22.71 13.18 17.58
C GLN A 346 21.23 13.47 17.37
N VAL A 347 20.43 13.26 18.41
CA VAL A 347 19.00 13.61 18.38
C VAL A 347 18.86 15.12 18.61
N LEU A 348 18.42 15.85 17.59
CA LEU A 348 18.23 17.30 17.68
C LEU A 348 16.88 17.68 18.29
N ILE A 349 15.86 16.86 18.08
CA ILE A 349 14.52 17.03 18.63
C ILE A 349 13.82 15.67 18.71
N GLY A 350 12.91 15.52 19.65
CA GLY A 350 12.14 14.28 19.86
C GLY A 350 12.97 13.15 20.48
N GLY A 351 12.77 11.94 19.99
CA GLY A 351 13.47 10.75 20.48
C GLY A 351 12.93 10.22 21.80
N GLU A 352 11.63 10.44 22.05
CA GLU A 352 10.98 10.12 23.33
C GLU A 352 9.57 9.58 23.12
N VAL A 353 9.23 8.59 23.95
CA VAL A 353 7.86 8.08 24.12
C VAL A 353 7.08 9.04 25.02
N LEU A 354 5.86 9.40 24.65
CA LEU A 354 4.97 10.20 25.51
C LEU A 354 4.17 9.27 26.44
N THR A 355 4.36 9.41 27.76
CA THR A 355 3.80 8.50 28.76
C THR A 355 2.96 9.18 29.84
N THR A 356 2.73 10.49 29.74
CA THR A 356 2.04 11.27 30.80
C THR A 356 0.78 11.95 30.28
N GLY A 357 -0.15 12.28 31.18
CA GLY A 357 -1.40 12.97 30.83
C GLY A 357 -2.24 12.20 29.82
N ASP A 358 -2.70 12.88 28.78
CA ASP A 358 -3.56 12.30 27.73
C ASP A 358 -2.86 11.23 26.88
N TYR A 359 -1.53 11.11 26.97
CA TYR A 359 -0.75 10.14 26.22
C TYR A 359 -0.51 8.82 27.00
N ALA A 360 -0.83 8.78 28.30
CA ALA A 360 -0.42 7.70 29.21
C ALA A 360 -0.88 6.30 28.81
N LYS A 361 -1.96 6.18 28.05
CA LYS A 361 -2.52 4.90 27.62
C LYS A 361 -2.31 4.61 26.13
N GLY A 362 -1.83 5.59 25.36
CA GLY A 362 -1.68 5.45 23.91
C GLY A 362 -0.24 5.25 23.49
N SER A 363 -0.06 4.86 22.23
CA SER A 363 1.26 4.56 21.67
C SER A 363 1.88 5.80 20.98
N TYR A 364 2.16 6.85 21.73
CA TYR A 364 2.61 8.12 21.19
C TYR A 364 4.13 8.28 21.19
N TYR A 365 4.68 8.79 20.08
CA TYR A 365 6.10 9.06 19.90
C TYR A 365 6.32 10.45 19.32
N LEU A 366 7.30 11.20 19.81
CA LEU A 366 7.63 12.53 19.32
C LEU A 366 8.26 12.48 17.92
N PRO A 367 7.91 13.44 17.03
CA PRO A 367 8.64 13.61 15.77
C PRO A 367 10.11 13.87 16.05
N THR A 368 10.98 13.10 15.39
CA THR A 368 12.38 12.97 15.74
C THR A 368 13.28 13.29 14.56
N ILE A 369 14.28 14.14 14.78
CA ILE A 369 15.32 14.47 13.79
C ILE A 369 16.68 14.06 14.35
N ILE A 370 17.42 13.26 13.58
CA ILE A 370 18.74 12.72 13.92
C ILE A 370 19.77 13.18 12.90
N THR A 371 20.93 13.63 13.37
CA THR A 371 22.10 14.02 12.54
C THR A 371 23.32 13.22 12.95
N GLY A 372 24.44 13.39 12.23
CA GLY A 372 25.74 12.82 12.59
C GLY A 372 25.94 11.36 12.21
N LEU A 373 24.95 10.72 11.60
CA LEU A 373 25.09 9.35 11.08
C LEU A 373 25.67 9.34 9.67
N ASN A 374 26.41 8.28 9.37
CA ASN A 374 26.82 7.94 7.99
C ASN A 374 25.66 7.17 7.31
N ASN A 375 25.54 7.28 5.99
CA ASN A 375 24.52 6.56 5.23
C ASN A 375 24.59 5.04 5.39
N SER A 376 25.77 4.47 5.68
CA SER A 376 25.97 3.04 5.95
C SER A 376 25.49 2.57 7.33
N ALA A 377 25.13 3.48 8.26
CA ALA A 377 24.59 3.13 9.56
C ALA A 377 23.29 2.31 9.40
N GLN A 378 23.09 1.31 10.25
CA GLN A 378 21.90 0.47 10.21
C GLN A 378 20.60 1.29 10.30
N THR A 379 20.60 2.33 11.15
CA THR A 379 19.48 3.29 11.25
C THR A 379 19.18 4.00 9.92
N CYS A 380 20.19 4.22 9.05
CA CYS A 380 20.01 4.83 7.72
C CYS A 380 19.60 3.83 6.64
N GLN A 381 19.82 2.54 6.85
CA GLN A 381 19.56 1.49 5.88
C GLN A 381 18.25 0.73 6.12
N GLU A 382 17.85 0.51 7.35
CA GLU A 382 16.65 -0.23 7.70
C GLU A 382 15.41 0.67 7.82
N GLU A 383 14.24 0.12 7.48
CA GLU A 383 12.96 0.80 7.57
C GLU A 383 12.48 0.90 9.03
N ILE A 384 12.37 2.11 9.58
CA ILE A 384 11.91 2.36 10.96
C ILE A 384 10.37 2.35 11.04
N PHE A 385 9.70 2.87 10.01
CA PHE A 385 8.25 3.01 9.90
C PHE A 385 7.61 3.85 11.02
N GLY A 386 8.33 4.91 11.44
CA GLY A 386 7.95 5.81 12.52
C GLY A 386 8.35 7.27 12.22
N PRO A 387 8.02 8.22 13.09
CA PRO A 387 8.26 9.65 12.87
C PRO A 387 9.73 10.03 13.10
N VAL A 388 10.65 9.35 12.42
CA VAL A 388 12.11 9.49 12.58
C VAL A 388 12.76 9.84 11.25
N LEU A 389 13.42 11.00 11.22
CA LEU A 389 14.15 11.51 10.09
C LEU A 389 15.65 11.48 10.37
N VAL A 390 16.43 10.93 9.46
CA VAL A 390 17.91 11.02 9.50
C VAL A 390 18.35 12.04 8.46
N VAL A 391 19.23 12.97 8.87
CA VAL A 391 19.70 14.08 8.04
C VAL A 391 21.19 13.92 7.74
N MET A 392 21.53 14.02 6.46
CA MET A 392 22.88 13.91 5.94
C MET A 392 23.24 15.13 5.09
N LYS A 393 24.51 15.51 5.12
CA LYS A 393 25.07 16.58 4.30
C LYS A 393 25.70 15.98 3.05
N TYR A 394 25.63 16.70 1.92
CA TYR A 394 26.36 16.36 0.72
C TYR A 394 26.93 17.61 0.04
N ASP A 395 27.98 17.45 -0.77
CA ASP A 395 28.67 18.54 -1.47
C ASP A 395 28.57 18.45 -2.99
N ASN A 396 28.55 17.24 -3.55
CA ASN A 396 28.47 17.06 -5.00
C ASN A 396 27.34 16.10 -5.40
N GLU A 397 26.87 16.24 -6.65
CA GLU A 397 25.73 15.52 -7.18
C GLU A 397 26.02 14.02 -7.39
N GLN A 398 27.26 13.65 -7.71
CA GLN A 398 27.60 12.24 -7.97
C GLN A 398 27.53 11.44 -6.68
N ASP A 399 28.14 11.96 -5.60
CA ASP A 399 28.09 11.34 -4.27
C ASP A 399 26.67 11.29 -3.73
N LEU A 400 25.89 12.35 -3.94
CA LEU A 400 24.48 12.38 -3.59
C LEU A 400 23.71 11.23 -4.23
N ILE A 401 23.81 11.07 -5.55
CA ILE A 401 23.13 10.02 -6.30
C ILE A 401 23.59 8.64 -5.82
N ALA A 402 24.89 8.45 -5.62
CA ALA A 402 25.44 7.20 -5.10
C ALA A 402 24.85 6.86 -3.73
N GLN A 403 24.89 7.80 -2.78
CA GLN A 403 24.33 7.60 -1.43
C GLN A 403 22.81 7.42 -1.42
N ALA A 404 22.07 8.16 -2.26
CA ALA A 404 20.62 8.02 -2.38
C ALA A 404 20.22 6.62 -2.86
N ASN A 405 21.00 6.06 -3.81
CA ASN A 405 20.80 4.72 -4.36
C ASN A 405 21.40 3.60 -3.49
N GLU A 406 22.32 3.93 -2.57
CA GLU A 406 22.93 2.97 -1.64
C GLU A 406 21.92 2.53 -0.56
N SER A 407 21.01 1.69 -0.96
CA SER A 407 20.00 1.06 -0.13
C SER A 407 19.47 -0.17 -0.86
N CYS A 408 19.07 -1.20 -0.12
CA CYS A 408 18.33 -2.33 -0.70
C CYS A 408 16.92 -1.93 -1.17
N PHE A 409 16.42 -0.78 -0.73
CA PHE A 409 15.11 -0.25 -1.10
C PHE A 409 15.16 0.69 -2.31
N GLY A 410 14.03 0.78 -3.00
CA GLY A 410 13.85 1.68 -4.13
C GLY A 410 12.38 2.03 -4.38
N LEU A 411 11.64 2.51 -3.34
CA LEU A 411 10.23 2.78 -3.48
C LEU A 411 9.95 4.19 -4.02
N ALA A 412 10.44 5.21 -3.31
CA ALA A 412 10.17 6.59 -3.68
C ALA A 412 11.34 7.53 -3.37
N ALA A 413 11.29 8.74 -3.93
CA ALA A 413 12.20 9.84 -3.61
C ALA A 413 11.50 11.20 -3.74
N GLY A 414 12.03 12.22 -3.04
CA GLY A 414 11.64 13.61 -3.19
C GLY A 414 12.83 14.48 -3.61
N ILE A 415 12.61 15.48 -4.46
CA ILE A 415 13.62 16.42 -4.92
C ILE A 415 13.08 17.83 -4.78
N TRP A 416 13.84 18.72 -4.15
CA TRP A 416 13.52 20.14 -3.98
C TRP A 416 14.57 21.00 -4.68
N THR A 417 14.17 21.75 -5.73
CA THR A 417 15.04 22.60 -6.56
C THR A 417 14.22 23.51 -7.45
N GLU A 418 14.74 24.66 -7.79
CA GLU A 418 14.15 25.55 -8.81
C GLU A 418 14.57 25.16 -10.24
N SER A 419 15.60 24.30 -10.39
CA SER A 419 16.12 23.86 -11.68
C SER A 419 15.42 22.60 -12.19
N TYR A 420 14.50 22.73 -13.15
CA TYR A 420 13.87 21.58 -13.81
C TYR A 420 14.89 20.63 -14.48
N ARG A 421 16.00 21.16 -14.98
CA ARG A 421 17.05 20.34 -15.62
C ARG A 421 17.79 19.46 -14.61
N LYS A 422 18.12 20.00 -13.44
CA LYS A 422 18.71 19.21 -12.36
C LYS A 422 17.72 18.20 -11.83
N ALA A 423 16.46 18.63 -11.58
CA ALA A 423 15.40 17.74 -11.14
C ALA A 423 15.23 16.53 -12.05
N TRP A 424 15.16 16.77 -13.38
CA TRP A 424 15.03 15.70 -14.36
C TRP A 424 16.21 14.75 -14.36
N ARG A 425 17.44 15.27 -14.38
CA ARG A 425 18.66 14.48 -14.41
C ARG A 425 18.79 13.58 -13.18
N ILE A 426 18.56 14.14 -11.98
CA ILE A 426 18.62 13.40 -10.73
C ILE A 426 17.47 12.36 -10.68
N ALA A 427 16.25 12.75 -11.01
CA ALA A 427 15.12 11.83 -11.03
C ALA A 427 15.36 10.60 -11.93
N ARG A 428 16.04 10.79 -13.07
CA ARG A 428 16.40 9.69 -13.98
C ARG A 428 17.54 8.81 -13.47
N ALA A 429 18.38 9.33 -12.57
CA ALA A 429 19.51 8.59 -12.00
C ALA A 429 19.14 7.83 -10.71
N LEU A 430 18.01 8.17 -10.08
CA LEU A 430 17.54 7.49 -8.86
C LEU A 430 16.88 6.14 -9.21
N GLU A 431 17.27 5.10 -8.47
CA GLU A 431 16.75 3.73 -8.61
C GLU A 431 15.49 3.52 -7.76
N VAL A 432 14.45 4.28 -8.06
CA VAL A 432 13.18 4.26 -7.32
C VAL A 432 11.97 4.24 -8.26
N GLY A 433 10.85 3.71 -7.77
CA GLY A 433 9.63 3.60 -8.57
C GLY A 433 8.85 4.89 -8.71
N THR A 434 8.99 5.84 -7.77
CA THR A 434 8.27 7.13 -7.78
C THR A 434 9.19 8.26 -7.37
N VAL A 435 9.19 9.36 -8.13
CA VAL A 435 9.91 10.60 -7.78
C VAL A 435 8.96 11.78 -7.74
N TRP A 436 8.96 12.52 -6.65
CA TRP A 436 8.27 13.79 -6.52
C TRP A 436 9.26 14.94 -6.63
N ILE A 437 8.90 15.98 -7.38
CA ILE A 437 9.69 17.20 -7.55
C ILE A 437 8.86 18.38 -7.00
N ASN A 438 9.41 19.10 -6.03
CA ASN A 438 8.80 20.24 -5.34
C ASN A 438 7.41 19.94 -4.73
N THR A 439 7.18 18.68 -4.40
CA THR A 439 5.99 18.17 -3.71
C THR A 439 6.33 16.83 -3.06
N TYR A 440 5.44 16.29 -2.21
CA TYR A 440 5.58 14.95 -1.65
C TYR A 440 4.21 14.31 -1.40
N LYS A 441 4.10 12.97 -1.51
CA LYS A 441 2.87 12.17 -1.29
C LYS A 441 1.66 12.61 -2.13
N LYS A 442 1.87 13.34 -3.24
CA LYS A 442 0.82 13.62 -4.21
C LYS A 442 0.74 12.47 -5.21
N PHE A 443 -0.41 11.82 -5.25
CA PHE A 443 -0.63 10.68 -6.14
C PHE A 443 -1.61 11.02 -7.26
N SER A 444 -1.31 10.49 -8.45
CA SER A 444 -2.31 10.28 -9.49
C SER A 444 -2.71 8.81 -9.47
N ILE A 445 -4.01 8.53 -9.47
CA ILE A 445 -4.52 7.15 -9.48
C ILE A 445 -4.20 6.47 -10.81
N SER A 446 -4.09 7.23 -11.89
CA SER A 446 -3.74 6.74 -13.23
C SER A 446 -2.25 6.45 -13.43
N ALA A 447 -1.38 6.95 -12.54
CA ALA A 447 0.05 6.65 -12.60
C ALA A 447 0.35 5.30 -11.93
N PRO A 448 1.15 4.43 -12.56
CA PRO A 448 1.55 3.18 -11.94
C PRO A 448 2.37 3.45 -10.68
N PHE A 449 2.20 2.60 -9.66
CA PHE A 449 2.91 2.66 -8.39
C PHE A 449 3.59 1.32 -8.10
N GLY A 450 4.80 1.36 -7.56
CA GLY A 450 5.54 0.17 -7.12
C GLY A 450 7.02 0.45 -6.98
N GLY A 451 7.72 -0.44 -6.27
CA GLY A 451 9.12 -0.30 -5.95
C GLY A 451 10.09 -0.90 -6.97
N PHE A 452 11.34 -0.46 -6.87
CA PHE A 452 12.52 -1.12 -7.41
C PHE A 452 13.19 -1.93 -6.28
N LYS A 453 14.15 -2.77 -6.60
CA LYS A 453 14.92 -3.56 -5.63
C LYS A 453 14.01 -4.30 -4.63
N ASP A 454 14.35 -4.28 -3.35
CA ASP A 454 13.59 -4.94 -2.28
C ASP A 454 12.28 -4.22 -1.89
N SER A 455 11.95 -3.11 -2.54
CA SER A 455 10.69 -2.41 -2.32
C SER A 455 9.50 -3.00 -3.06
N GLY A 456 9.70 -3.98 -3.94
CA GLY A 456 8.58 -4.72 -4.48
C GLY A 456 8.75 -5.29 -5.88
N ILE A 457 7.73 -6.04 -6.29
CA ILE A 457 7.60 -6.70 -7.60
C ILE A 457 6.24 -6.34 -8.20
N GLY A 458 6.24 -5.98 -9.48
CA GLY A 458 5.02 -5.59 -10.18
C GLY A 458 4.66 -4.12 -9.99
N ARG A 459 3.48 -3.74 -10.46
CA ARG A 459 2.94 -2.38 -10.33
C ARG A 459 1.47 -2.43 -9.98
N GLU A 460 1.07 -1.54 -9.10
CA GLU A 460 -0.33 -1.25 -8.77
C GLU A 460 -0.72 0.10 -9.37
N LYS A 461 -2.00 0.47 -9.30
CA LYS A 461 -2.60 1.67 -9.90
C LYS A 461 -2.45 1.74 -11.43
N GLY A 462 -3.13 2.71 -12.03
CA GLY A 462 -3.17 2.87 -13.46
C GLY A 462 -3.71 1.63 -14.20
N ARG A 463 -3.55 1.61 -15.50
CA ARG A 463 -3.92 0.45 -16.34
C ARG A 463 -3.09 -0.80 -16.01
N LEU A 464 -1.80 -0.62 -15.68
CA LEU A 464 -0.92 -1.71 -15.29
C LEU A 464 -1.43 -2.44 -14.04
N GLY A 465 -2.04 -1.72 -13.10
CA GLY A 465 -2.66 -2.30 -11.91
C GLY A 465 -3.78 -3.30 -12.27
N ILE A 466 -4.62 -3.01 -13.28
CA ILE A 466 -5.67 -3.93 -13.73
C ILE A 466 -5.04 -5.11 -14.50
N LEU A 467 -4.16 -4.83 -15.44
CA LEU A 467 -3.48 -5.85 -16.25
C LEU A 467 -2.67 -6.84 -15.41
N SER A 468 -2.18 -6.41 -14.24
CA SER A 468 -1.47 -7.30 -13.32
C SER A 468 -2.32 -8.46 -12.79
N TYR A 469 -3.65 -8.36 -12.86
CA TYR A 469 -4.62 -9.40 -12.49
C TYR A 469 -5.15 -10.21 -13.67
N MET A 470 -4.51 -10.06 -14.82
CA MET A 470 -4.89 -10.76 -16.06
C MET A 470 -3.69 -11.52 -16.62
N GLN A 471 -3.98 -12.44 -17.54
CA GLN A 471 -2.98 -13.16 -18.32
C GLN A 471 -3.38 -13.10 -19.79
N GLN A 472 -2.39 -13.07 -20.68
CA GLN A 472 -2.63 -13.01 -22.12
C GLN A 472 -2.77 -14.41 -22.71
N LYS A 473 -3.69 -14.53 -23.67
CA LYS A 473 -3.92 -15.72 -24.48
C LYS A 473 -3.86 -15.33 -25.96
N SER A 474 -3.07 -16.04 -26.73
CA SER A 474 -3.07 -15.89 -28.19
C SER A 474 -4.07 -16.85 -28.82
N ILE A 475 -4.93 -16.34 -29.69
CA ILE A 475 -5.92 -17.11 -30.45
C ILE A 475 -5.57 -17.01 -31.91
N TYR A 476 -5.37 -18.17 -32.55
CA TYR A 476 -5.13 -18.29 -33.98
C TYR A 476 -6.39 -18.83 -34.63
N MET A 477 -6.91 -18.11 -35.62
CA MET A 477 -8.10 -18.50 -36.38
C MET A 477 -7.67 -18.77 -37.83
N GLY A 478 -7.80 -20.03 -38.28
CA GLY A 478 -7.59 -20.36 -39.69
C GLY A 478 -8.70 -19.77 -40.54
N LEU A 479 -8.30 -19.20 -41.67
CA LEU A 479 -9.21 -18.58 -42.66
C LEU A 479 -9.35 -19.45 -43.91
N ASN A 480 -8.55 -20.51 -44.03
CA ASN A 480 -8.61 -21.47 -45.12
C ASN A 480 -9.71 -22.52 -44.91
N GLU A 481 -10.44 -22.83 -45.95
CA GLU A 481 -11.39 -23.97 -46.00
C GLU A 481 -10.70 -25.29 -46.41
N GLN A 482 -9.44 -25.23 -46.82
CA GLN A 482 -8.69 -26.42 -47.23
C GLN A 482 -8.04 -27.13 -46.07
N PRO A 483 -8.03 -28.47 -46.05
CA PRO A 483 -7.32 -29.23 -45.02
C PRO A 483 -5.80 -28.97 -45.07
N ASN A 484 -5.12 -29.20 -43.95
CA ASN A 484 -3.67 -29.07 -43.89
C ASN A 484 -3.00 -30.16 -44.76
N PRO A 485 -2.24 -29.80 -45.81
CA PRO A 485 -1.65 -30.73 -46.76
C PRO A 485 -0.59 -31.65 -46.15
N TRP A 486 -0.20 -31.48 -44.87
CA TRP A 486 0.74 -32.36 -44.18
C TRP A 486 0.21 -33.78 -43.97
N CYS A 487 -1.10 -33.99 -44.04
CA CYS A 487 -1.75 -35.30 -43.87
C CYS A 487 -2.10 -36.01 -45.19
N ASP A 488 -1.78 -35.43 -46.32
CA ASP A 488 -2.08 -35.96 -47.67
C ASP A 488 -1.01 -37.00 -48.12
#